data_f6e901067753cce59b8a19944b6725b1
#
_entry.id   f6e901067753cce59b8a19944b6725b1
#
_cell.length_a   1.000
_cell.length_b   1.000
_cell.length_c   1.000
_cell.angle_alpha   90.00
_cell.angle_beta   90.00
_cell.angle_gamma   90.00
#
_symmetry.space_group_name_H-M   'P 1'
#
loop_
_entity.id
_entity.type
_entity.pdbx_description
1 polymer ?
#
loop_
_entity_poly.entity_id
_entity_poly.type
_entity_poly.pdbx_seq_one_letter_code
_entity_poly.pdbx_strand_id
1 'polypeptide(L)'
;GTASPAGDAHPALLAADCEVEAESVRGTRLIPIDAFYTGVKRNALEPDELIRAVHIRKADGPQQYSKVGTRNAMVIAVCAFGIALHPETRTVRTGIGSAAPTPIRAKEAEDFLNAALEEGGFWDNGKIITPAIAKQFAALASGACNPIDDVRGTAKYRRHAVGIMARRTLGWTWEQYRGAGRTLEGAA
;
A
#
# COMPACT_ATOMS: atom_id res chain seq x y z
N GLY A 1 -12.36 7.56 -9.50
CA GLY A 1 -12.57 7.65 -10.94
C GLY A 1 -11.53 8.48 -11.67
N THR A 2 -10.97 9.54 -11.07
CA THR A 2 -9.99 10.43 -11.75
C THR A 2 -8.63 9.79 -12.02
N ALA A 3 -8.34 8.65 -11.37
CA ALA A 3 -7.05 7.94 -11.44
C ALA A 3 -5.83 8.88 -11.27
N SER A 4 -5.98 9.90 -10.40
CA SER A 4 -4.87 10.79 -10.07
C SER A 4 -3.81 10.03 -9.30
N PRO A 5 -2.52 10.07 -9.69
CA PRO A 5 -1.46 9.41 -8.92
C PRO A 5 -1.31 9.96 -7.50
N ALA A 6 -1.86 11.16 -7.23
CA ALA A 6 -1.77 11.86 -5.95
C ALA A 6 -3.02 11.74 -5.06
N GLY A 7 -3.96 10.86 -5.39
CA GLY A 7 -5.13 10.59 -4.55
C GLY A 7 -4.75 9.82 -3.28
N ASP A 8 -5.09 10.35 -2.11
CA ASP A 8 -4.69 9.77 -0.80
C ASP A 8 -5.29 8.39 -0.54
N ALA A 9 -6.49 8.10 -1.08
CA ALA A 9 -7.12 6.80 -0.90
C ALA A 9 -6.42 5.66 -1.67
N HIS A 10 -5.77 5.95 -2.78
CA HIS A 10 -5.25 4.91 -3.68
C HIS A 10 -4.20 3.99 -3.03
N PRO A 11 -3.21 4.48 -2.28
CA PRO A 11 -2.26 3.60 -1.60
C PRO A 11 -2.92 2.69 -0.57
N ALA A 12 -3.91 3.19 0.17
CA ALA A 12 -4.66 2.40 1.13
C ALA A 12 -5.49 1.31 0.44
N LEU A 13 -6.17 1.64 -0.67
CA LEU A 13 -6.97 0.69 -1.45
C LEU A 13 -6.09 -0.41 -2.07
N LEU A 14 -4.89 -0.07 -2.57
CA LEU A 14 -3.92 -1.04 -3.08
C LEU A 14 -3.44 -2.00 -1.98
N ALA A 15 -3.11 -1.46 -0.80
CA ALA A 15 -2.69 -2.28 0.35
C ALA A 15 -3.83 -3.18 0.87
N ALA A 16 -5.08 -2.70 0.82
CA ALA A 16 -6.25 -3.46 1.23
C ALA A 16 -6.71 -4.50 0.20
N ASP A 17 -6.07 -4.58 -0.97
CA ASP A 17 -6.39 -5.53 -2.04
C ASP A 17 -7.87 -5.48 -2.45
N CYS A 18 -8.40 -4.29 -2.66
CA CYS A 18 -9.80 -4.10 -2.98
C CYS A 18 -10.10 -4.28 -4.48
N GLU A 19 -11.39 -4.34 -4.79
CA GLU A 19 -11.90 -4.41 -6.16
C GLU A 19 -12.84 -3.24 -6.43
N VAL A 20 -12.78 -2.71 -7.64
CA VAL A 20 -13.70 -1.67 -8.13
C VAL A 20 -14.84 -2.35 -8.89
N GLU A 21 -16.07 -2.11 -8.45
CA GLU A 21 -17.26 -2.54 -9.20
C GLU A 21 -17.61 -1.47 -10.23
N ALA A 22 -17.46 -1.84 -11.49
CA ALA A 22 -17.90 -1.04 -12.64
C ALA A 22 -19.29 -1.52 -13.11
N GLU A 23 -20.17 -0.59 -13.42
CA GLU A 23 -21.55 -0.86 -13.87
C GLU A 23 -21.87 -0.08 -15.14
N SER A 24 -22.58 -0.73 -16.05
CA SER A 24 -23.17 -0.16 -17.25
C SER A 24 -24.53 -0.80 -17.55
N VAL A 25 -25.18 -0.41 -18.64
CA VAL A 25 -26.40 -1.07 -19.12
C VAL A 25 -26.19 -2.54 -19.53
N ARG A 26 -24.92 -2.96 -19.71
CA ARG A 26 -24.56 -4.34 -20.04
C ARG A 26 -24.42 -5.24 -18.79
N GLY A 27 -24.41 -4.67 -17.61
CA GLY A 27 -24.20 -5.36 -16.33
C GLY A 27 -23.05 -4.79 -15.53
N THR A 28 -22.57 -5.58 -14.56
CA THR A 28 -21.49 -5.22 -13.64
C THR A 28 -20.28 -6.12 -13.81
N ARG A 29 -19.09 -5.59 -13.53
CA ARG A 29 -17.84 -6.36 -13.43
C ARG A 29 -16.96 -5.85 -12.31
N LEU A 30 -16.16 -6.75 -11.73
CA LEU A 30 -15.16 -6.41 -10.72
C LEU A 30 -13.79 -6.24 -11.38
N ILE A 31 -13.09 -5.18 -11.01
CA ILE A 31 -11.76 -4.85 -11.50
C ILE A 31 -10.83 -4.82 -10.30
N PRO A 32 -9.81 -5.69 -10.21
CA PRO A 32 -8.79 -5.61 -9.16
C PRO A 32 -8.15 -4.22 -9.14
N ILE A 33 -7.93 -3.67 -7.95
CA ILE A 33 -7.45 -2.30 -7.80
C ILE A 33 -6.10 -2.04 -8.47
N ASP A 34 -5.21 -3.03 -8.52
CA ASP A 34 -3.90 -2.90 -9.17
C ASP A 34 -3.99 -2.93 -10.71
N ALA A 35 -5.10 -3.43 -11.27
CA ALA A 35 -5.42 -3.37 -12.69
C ALA A 35 -6.28 -2.15 -13.08
N PHE A 36 -6.78 -1.41 -12.08
CA PHE A 36 -7.68 -0.28 -12.34
C PHE A 36 -6.97 0.94 -12.94
N TYR A 37 -5.72 1.19 -12.56
CA TYR A 37 -4.95 2.34 -13.02
C TYR A 37 -4.14 1.99 -14.26
N THR A 38 -4.55 2.45 -15.43
CA THR A 38 -3.93 2.11 -16.73
C THR A 38 -2.94 3.17 -17.23
N GLY A 39 -2.84 4.32 -16.57
CA GLY A 39 -1.94 5.40 -16.93
C GLY A 39 -2.27 6.69 -16.17
N VAL A 40 -1.52 7.76 -16.45
CA VAL A 40 -1.75 9.07 -15.82
C VAL A 40 -3.16 9.56 -16.13
N LYS A 41 -3.99 9.68 -15.08
CA LYS A 41 -5.42 10.06 -15.18
C LYS A 41 -6.23 9.12 -16.11
N ARG A 42 -5.80 7.88 -16.25
CA ARG A 42 -6.50 6.86 -17.04
C ARG A 42 -6.80 5.66 -16.15
N ASN A 43 -7.98 5.11 -16.32
CA ASN A 43 -8.46 3.94 -15.60
C ASN A 43 -9.01 2.89 -16.58
N ALA A 44 -9.37 1.73 -16.06
CA ALA A 44 -9.83 0.58 -16.83
C ALA A 44 -11.36 0.59 -17.11
N LEU A 45 -12.06 1.70 -16.83
CA LEU A 45 -13.49 1.81 -17.17
C LEU A 45 -13.67 1.95 -18.68
N GLU A 46 -14.68 1.28 -19.20
CA GLU A 46 -15.20 1.52 -20.55
C GLU A 46 -15.94 2.86 -20.57
N PRO A 47 -16.14 3.47 -21.79
CA PRO A 47 -16.75 4.80 -21.92
C PRO A 47 -18.16 4.94 -21.31
N ASP A 48 -18.91 3.84 -21.22
CA ASP A 48 -20.27 3.78 -20.69
C ASP A 48 -20.36 3.18 -19.28
N GLU A 49 -19.21 2.98 -18.59
CA GLU A 49 -19.16 2.44 -17.23
C GLU A 49 -19.02 3.55 -16.19
N LEU A 50 -19.69 3.34 -15.07
CA LEU A 50 -19.55 4.13 -13.85
C LEU A 50 -19.00 3.24 -12.73
N ILE A 51 -18.25 3.83 -11.80
CA ILE A 51 -17.89 3.16 -10.55
C ILE A 51 -19.16 3.10 -9.70
N ARG A 52 -19.66 1.88 -9.44
CA ARG A 52 -20.78 1.64 -8.56
C ARG A 52 -20.35 1.55 -7.10
N ALA A 53 -19.31 0.77 -6.84
CA ALA A 53 -18.82 0.52 -5.49
C ALA A 53 -17.30 0.23 -5.49
N VAL A 54 -16.72 0.25 -4.31
CA VAL A 54 -15.39 -0.30 -4.03
C VAL A 54 -15.58 -1.38 -2.96
N HIS A 55 -15.24 -2.61 -3.30
CA HIS A 55 -15.32 -3.76 -2.41
C HIS A 55 -14.02 -3.87 -1.63
N ILE A 56 -14.11 -3.68 -0.32
CA ILE A 56 -12.97 -3.77 0.60
C ILE A 56 -13.25 -4.94 1.53
N ARG A 57 -12.36 -5.92 1.56
CA ARG A 57 -12.43 -7.00 2.56
C ARG A 57 -12.27 -6.40 3.95
N LYS A 58 -13.02 -6.93 4.93
CA LYS A 58 -12.78 -6.59 6.33
C LYS A 58 -11.32 -6.89 6.66
N ALA A 59 -10.63 -5.91 7.25
CA ALA A 59 -9.25 -6.10 7.66
C ALA A 59 -9.16 -7.20 8.72
N ASP A 60 -8.31 -8.18 8.49
CA ASP A 60 -7.97 -9.28 9.40
C ASP A 60 -6.68 -9.00 10.18
N GLY A 61 -5.95 -7.94 9.78
CA GLY A 61 -4.70 -7.52 10.41
C GLY A 61 -4.46 -6.02 10.42
N PRO A 62 -3.37 -5.59 11.05
CA PRO A 62 -3.00 -4.18 11.14
C PRO A 62 -2.71 -3.56 9.78
N GLN A 63 -3.08 -2.29 9.66
CA GLN A 63 -2.83 -1.46 8.48
C GLN A 63 -2.24 -0.12 8.90
N GLN A 64 -1.37 0.44 8.10
CA GLN A 64 -0.79 1.76 8.31
C GLN A 64 -0.73 2.55 7.00
N TYR A 65 -0.94 3.85 7.14
CA TYR A 65 -0.81 4.81 6.05
C TYR A 65 0.06 5.98 6.50
N SER A 66 0.98 6.40 5.66
CA SER A 66 1.84 7.56 5.89
C SER A 66 1.87 8.44 4.65
N LYS A 67 1.92 9.74 4.87
CA LYS A 67 1.96 10.76 3.83
C LYS A 67 2.95 11.87 4.18
N VAL A 68 3.69 12.33 3.19
CA VAL A 68 4.46 13.58 3.26
C VAL A 68 3.69 14.64 2.49
N GLY A 69 3.40 15.74 3.15
CA GLY A 69 2.80 16.94 2.56
C GLY A 69 3.73 18.15 2.71
N THR A 70 3.44 19.24 2.01
CA THR A 70 4.22 20.50 2.09
C THR A 70 3.87 21.33 3.33
N ARG A 71 2.83 20.94 4.07
CA ARG A 71 2.38 21.62 5.29
C ARG A 71 1.62 20.65 6.19
N ASN A 72 1.46 20.97 7.46
CA ASN A 72 0.66 20.19 8.42
C ASN A 72 -0.83 20.57 8.32
N ALA A 73 -1.45 20.31 7.19
CA ALA A 73 -2.87 20.54 6.92
C ALA A 73 -3.32 19.64 5.76
N MET A 74 -4.60 19.72 5.37
CA MET A 74 -5.06 19.07 4.15
C MET A 74 -4.26 19.60 2.95
N VAL A 75 -3.56 18.70 2.25
CA VAL A 75 -2.65 19.02 1.17
C VAL A 75 -2.48 17.80 0.26
N ILE A 76 -2.22 18.05 -1.02
CA ILE A 76 -1.85 17.00 -1.97
C ILE A 76 -0.52 16.38 -1.55
N ALA A 77 -0.45 15.05 -1.51
CA ALA A 77 0.73 14.33 -1.10
C ALA A 77 1.93 14.62 -2.02
N VAL A 78 3.09 14.87 -1.42
CA VAL A 78 4.39 14.80 -2.10
C VAL A 78 4.68 13.35 -2.46
N CYS A 79 4.47 12.45 -1.50
CA CYS A 79 4.39 11.01 -1.68
C CYS A 79 3.62 10.39 -0.52
N ALA A 80 3.09 9.19 -0.73
CA ALA A 80 2.36 8.43 0.26
C ALA A 80 2.71 6.95 0.18
N PHE A 81 2.59 6.25 1.31
CA PHE A 81 2.83 4.82 1.43
C PHE A 81 1.78 4.19 2.34
N GLY A 82 1.14 3.15 1.86
CA GLY A 82 0.22 2.28 2.61
C GLY A 82 0.79 0.88 2.74
N ILE A 83 0.54 0.22 3.85
CA ILE A 83 0.87 -1.18 4.09
C ILE A 83 -0.28 -1.85 4.84
N ALA A 84 -0.58 -3.09 4.49
CA ALA A 84 -1.53 -3.94 5.20
C ALA A 84 -0.92 -5.32 5.42
N LEU A 85 -1.11 -5.86 6.62
CA LEU A 85 -0.86 -7.26 6.93
C LEU A 85 -2.18 -8.03 6.76
N HIS A 86 -2.10 -9.16 6.10
CA HIS A 86 -3.20 -10.11 5.90
C HIS A 86 -2.84 -11.45 6.57
N PRO A 87 -3.03 -11.59 7.88
CA PRO A 87 -2.62 -12.78 8.64
C PRO A 87 -3.28 -14.07 8.15
N GLU A 88 -4.55 -14.03 7.75
CA GLU A 88 -5.28 -15.21 7.23
C GLU A 88 -4.59 -15.82 5.99
N THR A 89 -4.01 -14.98 5.15
CA THR A 89 -3.30 -15.41 3.94
C THR A 89 -1.77 -15.34 4.08
N ARG A 90 -1.27 -14.89 5.24
CA ARG A 90 0.15 -14.67 5.55
C ARG A 90 0.84 -13.79 4.51
N THR A 91 0.17 -12.73 4.08
CA THR A 91 0.70 -11.81 3.07
C THR A 91 0.77 -10.38 3.55
N VAL A 92 1.71 -9.64 2.99
CA VAL A 92 1.84 -8.20 3.14
C VAL A 92 1.57 -7.55 1.80
N ARG A 93 0.77 -6.51 1.79
CA ARG A 93 0.50 -5.72 0.60
C ARG A 93 0.82 -4.25 0.84
N THR A 94 1.20 -3.57 -0.22
CA THR A 94 1.62 -2.17 -0.17
C THR A 94 0.87 -1.32 -1.18
N GLY A 95 0.91 -0.01 -0.98
CA GLY A 95 0.48 0.96 -1.97
C GLY A 95 1.35 2.21 -1.90
N ILE A 96 1.74 2.72 -3.05
CA ILE A 96 2.55 3.94 -3.20
C ILE A 96 1.76 4.96 -4.00
N GLY A 97 1.64 6.18 -3.47
CA GLY A 97 1.01 7.32 -4.15
C GLY A 97 1.98 8.46 -4.41
N SER A 98 1.74 9.23 -5.44
CA SER A 98 2.51 10.41 -5.85
C SER A 98 3.99 10.15 -6.16
N ALA A 99 4.40 8.91 -6.36
CA ALA A 99 5.79 8.55 -6.62
C ALA A 99 5.97 7.65 -7.87
N ALA A 100 4.96 7.61 -8.74
CA ALA A 100 4.98 6.96 -10.05
C ALA A 100 3.89 7.59 -10.94
N PRO A 101 3.83 7.29 -12.26
CA PRO A 101 2.77 7.77 -13.15
C PRO A 101 1.34 7.36 -12.71
N THR A 102 1.22 6.24 -12.02
CA THR A 102 -0.01 5.74 -11.39
C THR A 102 0.24 5.40 -9.93
N PRO A 103 -0.79 5.24 -9.08
CA PRO A 103 -0.64 4.51 -7.83
C PRO A 103 -0.16 3.09 -8.12
N ILE A 104 0.82 2.59 -7.36
CA ILE A 104 1.47 1.29 -7.61
C ILE A 104 1.62 0.48 -6.32
N ARG A 105 1.77 -0.83 -6.47
CA ARG A 105 2.29 -1.73 -5.42
C ARG A 105 3.80 -1.89 -5.57
N ALA A 106 4.50 -2.07 -4.47
CA ALA A 106 5.91 -2.42 -4.47
C ALA A 106 6.08 -3.95 -4.48
N LYS A 107 5.70 -4.61 -5.58
CA LYS A 107 5.59 -6.08 -5.65
C LYS A 107 6.88 -6.80 -5.24
N GLU A 108 8.05 -6.37 -5.72
CA GLU A 108 9.33 -6.97 -5.30
C GLU A 108 9.60 -6.82 -3.79
N ALA A 109 9.17 -5.71 -3.19
CA ALA A 109 9.29 -5.53 -1.74
C ALA A 109 8.32 -6.45 -0.98
N GLU A 110 7.10 -6.63 -1.49
CA GLU A 110 6.11 -7.53 -0.92
C GLU A 110 6.59 -8.99 -1.01
N ASP A 111 7.07 -9.43 -2.17
CA ASP A 111 7.56 -10.79 -2.39
C ASP A 111 8.75 -11.09 -1.48
N PHE A 112 9.71 -10.17 -1.38
CA PHE A 112 10.84 -10.29 -0.45
C PHE A 112 10.37 -10.41 1.00
N LEU A 113 9.46 -9.51 1.44
CA LEU A 113 9.02 -9.51 2.82
C LEU A 113 8.19 -10.75 3.15
N ASN A 114 7.29 -11.17 2.26
CA ASN A 114 6.48 -12.36 2.42
C ASN A 114 7.35 -13.62 2.56
N ALA A 115 8.35 -13.77 1.71
CA ALA A 115 9.32 -14.87 1.81
C ALA A 115 10.08 -14.84 3.15
N ALA A 116 10.61 -13.68 3.55
CA ALA A 116 11.35 -13.54 4.79
C ALA A 116 10.50 -13.83 6.04
N LEU A 117 9.23 -13.40 6.04
CA LEU A 117 8.30 -13.66 7.15
C LEU A 117 7.92 -15.14 7.26
N GLU A 118 7.72 -15.82 6.14
CA GLU A 118 7.38 -17.25 6.12
C GLU A 118 8.58 -18.12 6.50
N GLU A 119 9.74 -17.94 5.86
CA GLU A 119 10.96 -18.68 6.15
C GLU A 119 11.43 -18.52 7.60
N GLY A 120 11.26 -17.33 8.17
CA GLY A 120 11.61 -17.06 9.56
C GLY A 120 10.56 -17.51 10.58
N GLY A 121 9.39 -17.98 10.13
CA GLY A 121 8.24 -18.33 10.98
C GLY A 121 7.71 -17.13 11.78
N PHE A 122 7.80 -15.92 11.24
CA PHE A 122 7.45 -14.68 11.97
C PHE A 122 5.96 -14.60 12.30
N TRP A 123 5.10 -15.12 11.43
CA TRP A 123 3.66 -15.13 11.64
C TRP A 123 3.25 -15.92 12.90
N ASP A 124 3.96 -17.01 13.20
CA ASP A 124 3.62 -17.92 14.30
C ASP A 124 4.32 -17.52 15.61
N ASN A 125 5.56 -17.03 15.52
CA ASN A 125 6.37 -16.78 16.72
C ASN A 125 6.44 -15.30 17.13
N GLY A 126 5.90 -14.38 16.31
CA GLY A 126 5.89 -12.95 16.59
C GLY A 126 7.29 -12.33 16.81
N LYS A 127 8.33 -12.87 16.17
CA LYS A 127 9.68 -12.29 16.26
C LYS A 127 9.72 -10.85 15.80
N ILE A 128 10.72 -10.11 16.27
CA ILE A 128 10.98 -8.74 15.82
C ILE A 128 11.57 -8.79 14.41
N ILE A 129 11.03 -8.01 13.49
CA ILE A 129 11.64 -7.80 12.16
C ILE A 129 13.02 -7.20 12.35
N THR A 130 14.04 -7.84 11.79
CA THR A 130 15.41 -7.38 11.93
C THR A 130 15.64 -6.07 11.16
N PRO A 131 16.61 -5.23 11.59
CA PRO A 131 16.96 -4.03 10.84
C PRO A 131 17.38 -4.31 9.39
N ALA A 132 17.98 -5.48 9.12
CA ALA A 132 18.37 -5.90 7.78
C ALA A 132 17.16 -6.13 6.88
N ILE A 133 16.15 -6.88 7.35
CA ILE A 133 14.88 -7.11 6.61
C ILE A 133 14.17 -5.77 6.35
N ALA A 134 14.05 -4.93 7.38
CA ALA A 134 13.37 -3.64 7.24
C ALA A 134 14.10 -2.69 6.26
N LYS A 135 15.43 -2.71 6.25
CA LYS A 135 16.25 -1.93 5.30
C LYS A 135 16.09 -2.41 3.87
N GLN A 136 16.14 -3.72 3.65
CA GLN A 136 15.98 -4.31 2.31
C GLN A 136 14.58 -4.06 1.76
N PHE A 137 13.53 -4.28 2.55
CA PHE A 137 12.15 -3.94 2.20
C PHE A 137 12.01 -2.47 1.78
N ALA A 138 12.57 -1.55 2.55
CA ALA A 138 12.53 -0.12 2.26
C ALA A 138 13.29 0.24 0.97
N ALA A 139 14.41 -0.42 0.70
CA ALA A 139 15.17 -0.23 -0.53
C ALA A 139 14.39 -0.69 -1.77
N LEU A 140 13.75 -1.86 -1.71
CA LEU A 140 12.91 -2.38 -2.77
C LEU A 140 11.66 -1.50 -3.00
N ALA A 141 11.00 -1.05 -1.93
CA ALA A 141 9.87 -0.12 -2.05
C ALA A 141 10.28 1.22 -2.69
N SER A 142 11.43 1.76 -2.33
CA SER A 142 12.01 2.94 -2.97
C SER A 142 12.37 2.69 -4.44
N GLY A 143 12.87 1.50 -4.76
CA GLY A 143 13.22 1.05 -6.11
C GLY A 143 12.02 0.97 -7.05
N ALA A 144 10.85 0.59 -6.54
CA ALA A 144 9.61 0.53 -7.32
C ALA A 144 9.13 1.90 -7.82
N CYS A 145 9.61 3.00 -7.22
CA CYS A 145 9.18 4.35 -7.55
C CYS A 145 9.76 4.85 -8.88
N ASN A 146 8.91 5.49 -9.69
CA ASN A 146 9.30 6.23 -10.89
C ASN A 146 8.67 7.64 -10.91
N PRO A 147 9.03 8.50 -9.93
CA PRO A 147 8.46 9.85 -9.80
C PRO A 147 9.06 10.84 -10.76
N ILE A 148 8.32 11.93 -10.99
CA ILE A 148 8.77 13.13 -11.68
C ILE A 148 9.19 14.21 -10.67
N ASP A 149 9.96 15.19 -11.12
CA ASP A 149 10.13 16.48 -10.45
C ASP A 149 8.91 17.36 -10.72
N ASP A 150 8.38 18.00 -9.70
CA ASP A 150 7.34 19.01 -9.82
C ASP A 150 7.45 20.06 -8.70
N VAL A 151 6.51 21.02 -8.66
CA VAL A 151 6.46 22.10 -7.65
C VAL A 151 6.34 21.59 -6.21
N ARG A 152 5.98 20.33 -5.99
CA ARG A 152 5.81 19.73 -4.65
C ARG A 152 7.08 19.07 -4.14
N GLY A 153 7.95 18.61 -5.04
CA GLY A 153 9.19 17.93 -4.63
C GLY A 153 9.89 17.23 -5.79
N THR A 154 11.17 16.95 -5.56
CA THR A 154 12.01 16.26 -6.54
C THR A 154 11.79 14.75 -6.54
N ALA A 155 12.07 14.10 -7.66
CA ALA A 155 12.04 12.65 -7.81
C ALA A 155 12.97 11.96 -6.77
N LYS A 156 14.15 12.53 -6.55
CA LYS A 156 15.12 12.05 -5.54
C LYS A 156 14.52 12.06 -4.15
N TYR A 157 13.86 13.16 -3.77
CA TYR A 157 13.23 13.29 -2.46
C TYR A 157 12.07 12.29 -2.29
N ARG A 158 11.22 12.16 -3.30
CA ARG A 158 10.07 11.23 -3.26
C ARG A 158 10.52 9.78 -3.06
N ARG A 159 11.54 9.31 -3.79
CA ARG A 159 12.12 7.98 -3.59
C ARG A 159 12.66 7.81 -2.17
N HIS A 160 13.44 8.77 -1.70
CA HIS A 160 13.97 8.73 -0.34
C HIS A 160 12.86 8.67 0.71
N ALA A 161 11.86 9.54 0.60
CA ALA A 161 10.76 9.61 1.56
C ALA A 161 9.91 8.32 1.56
N VAL A 162 9.63 7.72 0.39
CA VAL A 162 8.95 6.42 0.30
C VAL A 162 9.73 5.34 1.04
N GLY A 163 11.05 5.25 0.86
CA GLY A 163 11.87 4.29 1.60
C GLY A 163 11.80 4.48 3.12
N ILE A 164 11.84 5.74 3.60
CA ILE A 164 11.69 6.04 5.03
C ILE A 164 10.29 5.66 5.55
N MET A 165 9.24 6.01 4.82
CA MET A 165 7.86 5.65 5.19
C MET A 165 7.68 4.14 5.19
N ALA A 166 8.14 3.43 4.18
CA ALA A 166 8.04 1.97 4.09
C ALA A 166 8.66 1.30 5.31
N ARG A 167 9.88 1.70 5.70
CA ARG A 167 10.55 1.15 6.88
C ARG A 167 9.79 1.42 8.18
N ARG A 168 9.29 2.66 8.37
CA ARG A 168 8.59 3.05 9.60
C ARG A 168 7.22 2.39 9.72
N THR A 169 6.44 2.42 8.65
CA THR A 169 5.11 1.80 8.64
C THR A 169 5.20 0.30 8.82
N LEU A 170 6.18 -0.38 8.21
CA LEU A 170 6.42 -1.80 8.46
C LEU A 170 6.66 -2.06 9.96
N GLY A 171 7.53 -1.28 10.61
CA GLY A 171 7.79 -1.43 12.04
C GLY A 171 6.52 -1.26 12.88
N TRP A 172 5.76 -0.18 12.66
CA TRP A 172 4.52 0.08 13.41
C TRP A 172 3.45 -0.98 13.17
N THR A 173 3.26 -1.40 11.92
CA THR A 173 2.27 -2.42 11.56
C THR A 173 2.62 -3.77 12.19
N TRP A 174 3.90 -4.14 12.15
CA TRP A 174 4.37 -5.39 12.73
C TRP A 174 4.31 -5.39 14.26
N GLU A 175 4.61 -4.28 14.91
CA GLU A 175 4.44 -4.13 16.36
C GLU A 175 2.99 -4.28 16.80
N GLN A 176 2.04 -3.71 16.05
CA GLN A 176 0.62 -3.88 16.29
C GLN A 176 0.19 -5.34 16.14
N TYR A 177 0.67 -6.04 15.10
CA TYR A 177 0.39 -7.47 14.91
C TYR A 177 0.87 -8.30 16.11
N ARG A 178 2.10 -8.10 16.54
CA ARG A 178 2.68 -8.78 17.71
C ARG A 178 1.96 -8.44 19.01
N GLY A 179 1.50 -7.19 19.16
CA GLY A 179 0.76 -6.74 20.35
C GLY A 179 -0.62 -7.37 20.45
N ALA A 180 -1.32 -7.56 19.34
CA ALA A 180 -2.64 -8.20 19.29
C ALA A 180 -2.57 -9.69 19.69
N GLY A 181 -1.53 -10.42 19.27
CA GLY A 181 -1.31 -11.82 19.67
C GLY A 181 -1.14 -11.99 21.19
N ARG A 182 -0.39 -11.09 21.83
CA ARG A 182 -0.16 -11.13 23.29
C ARG A 182 -1.41 -10.87 24.13
N THR A 183 -2.35 -10.09 23.61
CA THR A 183 -3.60 -9.77 24.31
C THR A 183 -4.54 -10.98 24.36
N LEU A 184 -4.49 -11.84 23.34
CA LEU A 184 -5.30 -13.07 23.28
C LEU A 184 -4.74 -14.19 24.17
N GLU A 185 -3.41 -14.30 24.30
CA GLU A 185 -2.78 -15.29 25.19
C GLU A 185 -2.90 -14.93 26.68
N GLY A 186 -3.03 -13.65 27.02
CA GLY A 186 -3.21 -13.18 28.40
C GLY A 186 -4.65 -13.21 28.89
N ALA A 187 -5.63 -13.51 28.04
CA ALA A 187 -7.07 -13.58 28.37
C ALA A 187 -7.60 -15.03 28.49
N ALA A 188 -6.76 -16.04 28.34
CA ALA A 188 -7.06 -17.46 28.50
C ALA A 188 -6.45 -17.97 29.80
#